data_94a0f176b2a2771159b47e8e83f5ef27
#
_entry.id   94a0f176b2a2771159b47e8e83f5ef27
#
_cell.length_a   1.000
_cell.length_b   1.000
_cell.length_c   1.000
_cell.angle_alpha   90.00
_cell.angle_beta   90.00
_cell.angle_gamma   90.00
#
_symmetry.space_group_name_H-M   'P 1'
#
loop_
_entity.id
_entity.type
_entity.pdbx_description
1 polymer ?
#
loop_
_entity_poly.entity_id
_entity_poly.type
_entity_poly.pdbx_seq_one_letter_code
_entity_poly.pdbx_strand_id
1 'polypeptide(L)'
;MKSHPFKKLDAFATATSGGNPAAAVYLDTFDGITEAEMQRIARELKGFVCEIGFIARLAPDAFRLRYFSSEKEVQFCGHATIAIMHDLVSHDADLAARPRILLHTNKGVLPVENRGGAVYIHAPEPVFAACDIDPAEACEALGIPGSALDPSLEAGIVNAGNQTLCLPLRTAREVAA
;
A
#
# COMPACT_ATOMS: atom_id res chain seq x y z
N MET A 1 -8.00 8.85 27.10
CA MET A 1 -7.41 8.65 25.76
C MET A 1 -7.47 7.15 25.48
N LYS A 2 -8.05 6.72 24.37
CA LYS A 2 -8.05 5.28 23.99
C LYS A 2 -6.65 4.91 23.51
N SER A 3 -6.13 3.77 23.93
CA SER A 3 -4.87 3.22 23.39
C SER A 3 -5.20 2.04 22.48
N HIS A 4 -4.50 1.92 21.38
CA HIS A 4 -4.63 0.81 20.45
C HIS A 4 -3.28 0.10 20.31
N PRO A 5 -3.25 -1.23 20.20
CA PRO A 5 -2.03 -1.95 19.86
C PRO A 5 -1.45 -1.46 18.54
N PHE A 6 -0.15 -1.24 18.53
CA PHE A 6 0.61 -0.74 17.38
C PHE A 6 1.80 -1.65 17.13
N LYS A 7 2.07 -1.93 15.85
CA LYS A 7 3.29 -2.62 15.41
C LYS A 7 3.90 -1.90 14.21
N LYS A 8 5.23 -1.72 14.22
CA LYS A 8 6.00 -1.46 12.99
C LYS A 8 6.29 -2.80 12.32
N LEU A 9 6.07 -2.87 11.03
CA LEU A 9 6.22 -4.06 10.20
C LEU A 9 7.02 -3.69 8.95
N ASP A 10 7.90 -4.58 8.51
CA ASP A 10 8.73 -4.35 7.33
C ASP A 10 8.39 -5.41 6.28
N ALA A 11 7.64 -5.02 5.24
CA ALA A 11 7.31 -5.91 4.13
C ALA A 11 8.57 -6.21 3.31
N PHE A 12 8.69 -7.46 2.82
CA PHE A 12 9.78 -7.91 1.95
C PHE A 12 11.19 -7.76 2.56
N ALA A 13 11.28 -7.73 3.91
CA ALA A 13 12.57 -7.73 4.59
C ALA A 13 13.33 -9.03 4.32
N THR A 14 14.64 -8.92 4.14
CA THR A 14 15.57 -10.05 3.92
C THR A 14 16.78 -9.91 4.83
N ALA A 15 17.69 -10.87 4.80
CA ALA A 15 18.94 -10.77 5.55
C ALA A 15 19.80 -9.57 5.14
N THR A 16 19.61 -9.02 3.95
CA THR A 16 20.41 -7.91 3.38
C THR A 16 19.61 -6.65 3.08
N SER A 17 18.29 -6.66 3.30
CA SER A 17 17.40 -5.53 3.06
C SER A 17 16.45 -5.32 4.23
N GLY A 18 16.31 -4.08 4.69
CA GLY A 18 15.33 -3.69 5.71
C GLY A 18 13.87 -3.78 5.25
N GLY A 19 13.63 -4.02 3.97
CA GLY A 19 12.28 -4.09 3.41
C GLY A 19 11.62 -2.72 3.23
N ASN A 20 10.29 -2.74 3.12
CA ASN A 20 9.46 -1.53 3.01
C ASN A 20 8.65 -1.34 4.31
N PRO A 21 8.93 -0.29 5.09
CA PRO A 21 8.30 -0.09 6.40
C PRO A 21 6.83 0.31 6.30
N ALA A 22 6.00 -0.37 7.06
CA ALA A 22 4.60 -0.07 7.30
C ALA A 22 4.29 -0.12 8.79
N ALA A 23 3.12 0.34 9.18
CA ALA A 23 2.62 0.14 10.53
C ALA A 23 1.22 -0.47 10.52
N ALA A 24 0.90 -1.19 11.59
CA ALA A 24 -0.42 -1.69 11.87
C ALA A 24 -0.94 -1.09 13.18
N VAL A 25 -2.16 -0.57 13.17
CA VAL A 25 -2.94 -0.24 14.35
C VAL A 25 -4.10 -1.21 14.43
N TYR A 26 -4.13 -2.02 15.47
CA TYR A 26 -5.16 -3.03 15.67
C TYR A 26 -6.31 -2.44 16.46
N LEU A 27 -7.49 -2.47 15.86
CA LEU A 27 -8.73 -1.93 16.44
C LEU A 27 -9.67 -3.07 16.82
N ASP A 28 -10.41 -2.89 17.89
CA ASP A 28 -11.56 -3.76 18.18
C ASP A 28 -12.68 -3.50 17.16
N THR A 29 -12.93 -2.22 16.86
CA THR A 29 -13.91 -1.76 15.87
C THR A 29 -13.52 -0.36 15.37
N PHE A 30 -13.99 0.01 14.18
CA PHE A 30 -13.82 1.36 13.64
C PHE A 30 -14.71 2.43 14.30
N ASP A 31 -15.75 2.03 15.07
CA ASP A 31 -16.63 2.99 15.75
C ASP A 31 -15.94 3.79 16.84
N GLY A 32 -14.76 3.37 17.25
CA GLY A 32 -14.00 3.98 18.34
C GLY A 32 -12.95 4.99 17.92
N ILE A 33 -12.75 5.22 16.61
CA ILE A 33 -11.70 6.09 16.06
C ILE A 33 -12.24 6.84 14.83
N THR A 34 -12.00 8.12 14.76
CA THR A 34 -12.38 8.96 13.62
C THR A 34 -11.31 8.97 12.54
N GLU A 35 -11.70 9.32 11.31
CA GLU A 35 -10.76 9.50 10.20
C GLU A 35 -9.69 10.58 10.53
N ALA A 36 -10.10 11.67 11.17
CA ALA A 36 -9.19 12.73 11.58
C ALA A 36 -8.14 12.24 12.61
N GLU A 37 -8.53 11.33 13.51
CA GLU A 37 -7.61 10.71 14.47
C GLU A 37 -6.64 9.75 13.76
N MET A 38 -7.13 8.93 12.83
CA MET A 38 -6.28 8.04 12.02
C MET A 38 -5.26 8.86 11.21
N GLN A 39 -5.71 9.95 10.55
CA GLN A 39 -4.82 10.82 9.80
C GLN A 39 -3.80 11.53 10.69
N ARG A 40 -4.18 11.93 11.92
CA ARG A 40 -3.25 12.53 12.89
C ARG A 40 -2.16 11.53 13.29
N ILE A 41 -2.53 10.29 13.61
CA ILE A 41 -1.57 9.23 13.93
C ILE A 41 -0.60 9.02 12.77
N ALA A 42 -1.11 8.99 11.54
CA ALA A 42 -0.27 8.83 10.36
C ALA A 42 0.74 9.99 10.18
N ARG A 43 0.35 11.22 10.47
CA ARG A 43 1.25 12.38 10.43
C ARG A 43 2.34 12.32 11.51
N GLU A 44 1.99 11.90 12.72
CA GLU A 44 2.94 11.77 13.84
C GLU A 44 4.00 10.71 13.56
N LEU A 45 3.71 9.72 12.73
CA LEU A 45 4.64 8.64 12.33
C LEU A 45 5.38 8.92 11.02
N LYS A 46 5.25 10.14 10.47
CA LYS A 46 5.98 10.57 9.26
C LYS A 46 7.49 10.38 9.43
N GLY A 47 8.13 9.72 8.46
CA GLY A 47 9.55 9.41 8.47
C GLY A 47 9.92 8.14 9.25
N PHE A 48 9.00 7.57 10.02
CA PHE A 48 9.17 6.30 10.68
C PHE A 48 8.60 5.13 9.87
N VAL A 49 7.45 5.36 9.23
CA VAL A 49 6.81 4.44 8.28
C VAL A 49 6.24 5.22 7.10
N CYS A 50 6.07 4.55 5.97
CA CYS A 50 5.46 5.15 4.77
C CYS A 50 3.94 5.23 4.91
N GLU A 51 3.31 4.09 5.26
CA GLU A 51 1.87 3.97 5.42
C GLU A 51 1.52 3.20 6.68
N ILE A 52 0.32 3.52 7.20
CA ILE A 52 -0.29 2.87 8.35
C ILE A 52 -1.57 2.19 7.92
N GLY A 53 -1.73 0.92 8.24
CA GLY A 53 -2.99 0.21 8.15
C GLY A 53 -3.72 0.19 9.50
N PHE A 54 -4.95 0.68 9.53
CA PHE A 54 -5.87 0.51 10.65
C PHE A 54 -6.74 -0.70 10.34
N ILE A 55 -6.67 -1.73 11.18
CA ILE A 55 -7.32 -3.01 10.92
C ILE A 55 -8.23 -3.43 12.06
N ALA A 56 -9.42 -3.90 11.73
CA ALA A 56 -10.36 -4.51 12.66
C ALA A 56 -10.90 -5.84 12.09
N ARG A 57 -11.13 -6.81 12.96
CA ARG A 57 -11.76 -8.08 12.59
C ARG A 57 -13.26 -7.89 12.42
N LEU A 58 -13.84 -8.35 11.33
CA LEU A 58 -15.29 -8.35 11.07
C LEU A 58 -15.92 -9.72 11.30
N ALA A 59 -15.17 -10.78 10.96
CA ALA A 59 -15.58 -12.18 11.10
C ALA A 59 -14.32 -13.05 11.30
N PRO A 60 -14.44 -14.35 11.62
CA PRO A 60 -13.29 -15.23 11.83
C PRO A 60 -12.26 -15.24 10.70
N ASP A 61 -12.68 -14.94 9.46
CA ASP A 61 -11.88 -14.93 8.24
C ASP A 61 -12.02 -13.64 7.44
N ALA A 62 -12.55 -12.58 8.05
CA ALA A 62 -12.76 -11.29 7.38
C ALA A 62 -12.30 -10.12 8.24
N PHE A 63 -11.64 -9.15 7.59
CA PHE A 63 -11.13 -7.94 8.21
C PHE A 63 -11.52 -6.70 7.41
N ARG A 64 -11.64 -5.57 8.09
CA ARG A 64 -11.65 -4.25 7.47
C ARG A 64 -10.28 -3.62 7.64
N LEU A 65 -9.75 -3.03 6.58
CA LEU A 65 -8.46 -2.35 6.58
C LEU A 65 -8.57 -1.02 5.83
N ARG A 66 -8.12 0.06 6.50
CA ARG A 66 -7.98 1.40 5.93
C ARG A 66 -6.50 1.81 6.01
N TYR A 67 -6.02 2.50 4.99
CA TYR A 67 -4.60 2.89 4.88
C TYR A 67 -4.46 4.40 4.89
N PHE A 68 -3.45 4.89 5.61
CA PHE A 68 -3.14 6.31 5.69
C PHE A 68 -1.65 6.53 5.47
N SER A 69 -1.31 7.42 4.55
CA SER A 69 0.00 8.07 4.50
C SER A 69 0.03 9.26 5.45
N SER A 70 1.19 9.90 5.62
CA SER A 70 1.27 11.15 6.40
C SER A 70 0.41 12.28 5.83
N GLU A 71 0.00 12.21 4.56
CA GLU A 71 -0.69 13.30 3.86
C GLU A 71 -2.21 13.04 3.71
N LYS A 72 -2.58 11.79 3.45
CA LYS A 72 -3.98 11.43 3.15
C LYS A 72 -4.28 9.95 3.34
N GLU A 73 -5.56 9.61 3.38
CA GLU A 73 -5.99 8.23 3.21
C GLU A 73 -5.67 7.73 1.80
N VAL A 74 -5.13 6.52 1.70
CA VAL A 74 -4.85 5.80 0.45
C VAL A 74 -5.87 4.70 0.26
N GLN A 75 -6.34 4.52 -0.97
CA GLN A 75 -7.40 3.55 -1.25
C GLN A 75 -6.94 2.10 -1.11
N PHE A 76 -5.65 1.85 -1.41
CA PHE A 76 -5.02 0.54 -1.30
C PHE A 76 -3.50 0.68 -1.17
N CYS A 77 -2.90 -0.15 -0.31
CA CYS A 77 -1.46 -0.20 -0.13
C CYS A 77 -0.98 -1.66 -0.07
N GLY A 78 -0.30 -2.11 -1.13
CA GLY A 78 0.11 -3.52 -1.28
C GLY A 78 1.09 -3.99 -0.21
N HIS A 79 2.18 -3.24 0.04
CA HIS A 79 3.19 -3.67 1.01
C HIS A 79 2.65 -3.66 2.45
N ALA A 80 1.85 -2.66 2.83
CA ALA A 80 1.23 -2.64 4.15
C ALA A 80 0.23 -3.80 4.32
N THR A 81 -0.54 -4.14 3.27
CA THR A 81 -1.42 -5.31 3.28
C THR A 81 -0.65 -6.59 3.53
N ILE A 82 0.42 -6.83 2.78
CA ILE A 82 1.25 -8.04 2.93
C ILE A 82 1.84 -8.12 4.34
N ALA A 83 2.43 -7.03 4.84
CA ALA A 83 3.04 -6.99 6.17
C ALA A 83 2.02 -7.29 7.28
N ILE A 84 0.85 -6.62 7.24
CA ILE A 84 -0.21 -6.77 8.25
C ILE A 84 -0.83 -8.18 8.21
N MET A 85 -1.15 -8.67 7.01
CA MET A 85 -1.75 -9.99 6.88
C MET A 85 -0.77 -11.11 7.23
N HIS A 86 0.52 -10.94 6.92
CA HIS A 86 1.55 -11.87 7.36
C HIS A 86 1.69 -11.89 8.89
N ASP A 87 1.67 -10.74 9.55
CA ASP A 87 1.68 -10.67 11.02
C ASP A 87 0.47 -11.38 11.63
N LEU A 88 -0.73 -11.17 11.09
CA LEU A 88 -1.94 -11.83 11.57
C LEU A 88 -1.88 -13.35 11.39
N VAL A 89 -1.52 -13.82 10.20
CA VAL A 89 -1.40 -15.25 9.89
C VAL A 89 -0.32 -15.93 10.74
N SER A 90 0.76 -15.23 11.07
CA SER A 90 1.86 -15.76 11.86
C SER A 90 1.56 -15.87 13.36
N HIS A 91 0.57 -15.11 13.87
CA HIS A 91 0.28 -15.04 15.30
C HIS A 91 -1.13 -15.52 15.67
N ASP A 92 -1.95 -15.94 14.69
CA ASP A 92 -3.29 -16.47 14.89
C ASP A 92 -3.40 -17.86 14.23
N ALA A 93 -3.46 -18.90 15.05
CA ALA A 93 -3.49 -20.29 14.57
C ALA A 93 -4.72 -20.60 13.70
N ASP A 94 -5.86 -19.95 13.99
CA ASP A 94 -7.07 -20.13 13.18
C ASP A 94 -6.92 -19.51 11.81
N LEU A 95 -6.24 -18.35 11.70
CA LEU A 95 -5.93 -17.72 10.42
C LEU A 95 -4.82 -18.49 9.68
N ALA A 96 -3.83 -19.01 10.38
CA ALA A 96 -2.77 -19.83 9.79
C ALA A 96 -3.33 -21.07 9.07
N ALA A 97 -4.42 -21.65 9.60
CA ALA A 97 -5.10 -22.79 9.00
C ALA A 97 -6.02 -22.44 7.81
N ARG A 98 -6.30 -21.15 7.58
CA ARG A 98 -7.22 -20.71 6.51
C ARG A 98 -6.46 -20.44 5.22
N PRO A 99 -6.84 -21.04 4.09
CA PRO A 99 -6.21 -20.79 2.80
C PRO A 99 -6.62 -19.44 2.21
N ARG A 100 -7.74 -18.87 2.68
CA ARG A 100 -8.30 -17.60 2.16
C ARG A 100 -8.87 -16.76 3.28
N ILE A 101 -8.59 -15.46 3.24
CA ILE A 101 -9.07 -14.44 4.16
C ILE A 101 -9.66 -13.30 3.31
N LEU A 102 -10.74 -12.68 3.77
CA LEU A 102 -11.39 -11.57 3.07
C LEU A 102 -10.96 -10.23 3.68
N LEU A 103 -10.51 -9.32 2.84
CA LEU A 103 -10.09 -8.00 3.25
C LEU A 103 -10.99 -6.92 2.64
N HIS A 104 -11.79 -6.27 3.49
CA HIS A 104 -12.66 -5.16 3.10
C HIS A 104 -11.83 -3.87 3.11
N THR A 105 -11.63 -3.28 1.95
CA THR A 105 -10.90 -2.01 1.75
C THR A 105 -11.80 -0.97 1.10
N ASN A 106 -11.30 0.25 0.91
CA ASN A 106 -12.02 1.27 0.14
C ASN A 106 -12.10 0.96 -1.37
N LYS A 107 -11.35 -0.04 -1.86
CA LYS A 107 -11.42 -0.57 -3.23
C LYS A 107 -12.34 -1.79 -3.37
N GLY A 108 -13.05 -2.14 -2.29
CA GLY A 108 -13.91 -3.32 -2.25
C GLY A 108 -13.32 -4.47 -1.44
N VAL A 109 -13.87 -5.65 -1.63
CA VAL A 109 -13.44 -6.87 -0.93
C VAL A 109 -12.37 -7.57 -1.76
N LEU A 110 -11.17 -7.67 -1.19
CA LEU A 110 -10.03 -8.31 -1.82
C LEU A 110 -9.74 -9.65 -1.15
N PRO A 111 -9.56 -10.74 -1.90
CA PRO A 111 -9.07 -11.99 -1.32
C PRO A 111 -7.59 -11.88 -0.98
N VAL A 112 -7.25 -12.39 0.20
CA VAL A 112 -5.88 -12.66 0.64
C VAL A 112 -5.72 -14.17 0.70
N GLU A 113 -4.75 -14.72 -0.01
CA GLU A 113 -4.43 -16.14 0.02
C GLU A 113 -3.28 -16.39 0.98
N ASN A 114 -3.46 -17.40 1.84
CA ASN A 114 -2.42 -17.93 2.70
C ASN A 114 -1.97 -19.29 2.15
N ARG A 115 -0.73 -19.37 1.67
CA ARG A 115 -0.11 -20.58 1.14
C ARG A 115 1.02 -21.02 2.06
N GLY A 116 0.65 -21.70 3.16
CA GLY A 116 1.62 -22.22 4.12
C GLY A 116 2.39 -21.11 4.86
N GLY A 117 1.73 -20.01 5.20
CA GLY A 117 2.32 -18.82 5.86
C GLY A 117 2.78 -17.74 4.88
N ALA A 118 2.94 -18.04 3.60
CA ALA A 118 3.18 -17.02 2.59
C ALA A 118 1.86 -16.34 2.18
N VAL A 119 1.82 -15.02 2.31
CA VAL A 119 0.65 -14.19 2.02
C VAL A 119 0.71 -13.68 0.58
N TYR A 120 -0.36 -13.91 -0.17
CA TYR A 120 -0.56 -13.38 -1.52
C TYR A 120 -1.80 -12.51 -1.54
N ILE A 121 -1.72 -11.38 -2.22
CA ILE A 121 -2.83 -10.45 -2.40
C ILE A 121 -3.15 -10.30 -3.88
N HIS A 122 -4.45 -10.10 -4.17
CA HIS A 122 -4.86 -9.66 -5.50
C HIS A 122 -4.86 -8.13 -5.50
N ALA A 123 -3.98 -7.54 -6.30
CA ALA A 123 -3.97 -6.09 -6.50
C ALA A 123 -5.28 -5.65 -7.20
N PRO A 124 -5.77 -4.43 -6.94
CA PRO A 124 -6.86 -3.87 -7.74
C PRO A 124 -6.50 -3.84 -9.22
N GLU A 125 -7.49 -4.05 -10.08
CA GLU A 125 -7.33 -3.89 -11.53
C GLU A 125 -6.82 -2.50 -11.85
N PRO A 126 -5.77 -2.36 -12.67
CA PRO A 126 -5.25 -1.08 -13.06
C PRO A 126 -6.24 -0.33 -13.95
N VAL A 127 -6.49 0.93 -13.63
CA VAL A 127 -7.30 1.83 -14.44
C VAL A 127 -6.38 2.84 -15.11
N PHE A 128 -6.41 2.87 -16.42
CA PHE A 128 -5.67 3.83 -17.23
C PHE A 128 -6.51 5.09 -17.45
N ALA A 129 -5.94 6.26 -17.29
CA ALA A 129 -6.59 7.53 -17.52
C ALA A 129 -5.79 8.39 -18.49
N ALA A 130 -6.48 9.26 -19.20
CA ALA A 130 -5.82 10.29 -20.01
C ALA A 130 -4.93 11.17 -19.11
N CYS A 131 -3.83 11.59 -19.64
CA CYS A 131 -2.89 12.49 -18.97
C CYS A 131 -2.87 13.82 -19.72
N ASP A 132 -3.31 14.89 -19.04
CA ASP A 132 -3.26 16.25 -19.60
C ASP A 132 -1.87 16.91 -19.39
N ILE A 133 -0.95 16.21 -18.75
CA ILE A 133 0.44 16.68 -18.52
C ILE A 133 1.26 16.32 -19.76
N ASP A 134 1.96 17.30 -20.32
CA ASP A 134 2.95 17.04 -21.37
C ASP A 134 4.10 16.18 -20.78
N PRO A 135 4.34 14.98 -21.34
CA PRO A 135 5.40 14.10 -20.84
C PRO A 135 6.79 14.74 -20.88
N ALA A 136 7.06 15.65 -21.84
CA ALA A 136 8.33 16.36 -21.92
C ALA A 136 8.48 17.38 -20.79
N GLU A 137 7.42 18.13 -20.47
CA GLU A 137 7.40 19.04 -19.32
C GLU A 137 7.56 18.28 -17.99
N ALA A 138 6.92 17.11 -17.87
CA ALA A 138 7.08 16.26 -16.70
C ALA A 138 8.54 15.75 -16.55
N CYS A 139 9.18 15.37 -17.64
CA CYS A 139 10.59 14.99 -17.63
C CYS A 139 11.49 16.16 -17.20
N GLU A 140 11.27 17.36 -17.75
CA GLU A 140 12.03 18.55 -17.39
C GLU A 140 11.90 18.90 -15.92
N ALA A 141 10.69 18.79 -15.36
CA ALA A 141 10.44 19.00 -13.92
C ALA A 141 11.20 18.00 -13.02
N LEU A 142 11.53 16.83 -13.54
CA LEU A 142 12.34 15.80 -12.88
C LEU A 142 13.83 15.93 -13.16
N GLY A 143 14.26 16.92 -13.97
CA GLY A 143 15.64 17.08 -14.41
C GLY A 143 16.08 16.08 -15.50
N ILE A 144 15.13 15.42 -16.16
CA ILE A 144 15.36 14.43 -17.22
C ILE A 144 15.11 15.14 -18.57
N PRO A 145 16.03 15.06 -19.55
CA PRO A 145 15.77 15.66 -20.85
C PRO A 145 14.60 14.96 -21.56
N GLY A 146 13.70 15.71 -22.20
CA GLY A 146 12.55 15.16 -22.93
C GLY A 146 12.94 14.15 -24.03
N SER A 147 14.17 14.24 -24.55
CA SER A 147 14.73 13.28 -25.52
C SER A 147 14.98 11.89 -24.94
N ALA A 148 14.95 11.74 -23.61
CA ALA A 148 15.05 10.45 -22.91
C ALA A 148 13.75 9.63 -22.99
N LEU A 149 12.62 10.25 -23.32
CA LEU A 149 11.35 9.54 -23.51
C LEU A 149 11.45 8.51 -24.64
N ASP A 150 10.90 7.33 -24.41
CA ASP A 150 10.77 6.30 -25.43
C ASP A 150 9.54 6.58 -26.32
N PRO A 151 9.73 6.93 -27.60
CA PRO A 151 8.61 7.28 -28.49
C PRO A 151 7.77 6.06 -28.91
N SER A 152 8.20 4.86 -28.58
CA SER A 152 7.43 3.63 -28.88
C SER A 152 6.42 3.28 -27.80
N LEU A 153 6.47 3.94 -26.64
CA LEU A 153 5.58 3.74 -25.51
C LEU A 153 4.86 5.03 -25.17
N GLU A 154 3.60 4.92 -24.81
CA GLU A 154 2.77 6.06 -24.42
C GLU A 154 2.94 6.36 -22.93
N ALA A 155 3.19 7.63 -22.59
CA ALA A 155 3.14 8.11 -21.22
C ALA A 155 1.67 8.21 -20.78
N GLY A 156 1.38 7.92 -19.52
CA GLY A 156 0.00 7.97 -19.06
C GLY A 156 -0.15 7.84 -17.55
N ILE A 157 -1.37 8.05 -17.07
CA ILE A 157 -1.73 7.88 -15.68
C ILE A 157 -2.32 6.49 -15.47
N VAL A 158 -1.78 5.76 -14.49
CA VAL A 158 -2.27 4.44 -14.06
C VAL A 158 -2.68 4.51 -12.60
N ASN A 159 -3.87 3.99 -12.29
CA ASN A 159 -4.34 3.85 -10.91
C ASN A 159 -4.56 2.36 -10.58
N ALA A 160 -3.61 1.77 -9.86
CA ALA A 160 -3.70 0.42 -9.31
C ALA A 160 -3.78 0.45 -7.76
N GLY A 161 -4.39 1.51 -7.21
CA GLY A 161 -4.48 1.80 -5.76
C GLY A 161 -3.96 3.19 -5.44
N ASN A 162 -2.93 3.65 -6.11
CA ASN A 162 -2.46 5.04 -6.17
C ASN A 162 -2.41 5.50 -7.62
N GLN A 163 -2.74 6.77 -7.83
CA GLN A 163 -2.62 7.39 -9.13
C GLN A 163 -1.14 7.72 -9.39
N THR A 164 -0.59 7.16 -10.44
CA THR A 164 0.83 7.24 -10.79
C THR A 164 0.98 7.71 -12.23
N LEU A 165 1.79 8.74 -12.46
CA LEU A 165 2.23 9.12 -13.80
C LEU A 165 3.38 8.19 -14.22
N CYS A 166 3.20 7.48 -15.32
CA CYS A 166 4.20 6.61 -15.92
C CYS A 166 4.85 7.33 -17.10
N LEU A 167 6.16 7.57 -16.99
CA LEU A 167 6.99 8.15 -18.05
C LEU A 167 7.93 7.05 -18.58
N PRO A 168 7.72 6.51 -19.78
CA PRO A 168 8.60 5.50 -20.34
C PRO A 168 9.90 6.16 -20.82
N LEU A 169 11.04 5.68 -20.30
CA LEU A 169 12.36 6.14 -20.71
C LEU A 169 13.06 5.06 -21.55
N ARG A 170 13.95 5.48 -22.45
CA ARG A 170 14.62 4.60 -23.43
C ARG A 170 15.53 3.57 -22.78
N THR A 171 16.16 3.91 -21.65
CA THR A 171 17.17 3.05 -21.02
C THR A 171 17.06 3.06 -19.49
N ALA A 172 17.50 1.98 -18.87
CA ALA A 172 17.62 1.90 -17.40
C ALA A 172 18.58 2.96 -16.83
N ARG A 173 19.55 3.43 -17.61
CA ARG A 173 20.48 4.49 -17.20
C ARG A 173 19.75 5.82 -17.03
N GLU A 174 18.81 6.14 -17.90
CA GLU A 174 18.00 7.36 -17.82
C GLU A 174 17.01 7.31 -16.65
N VAL A 175 16.53 6.11 -16.28
CA VAL A 175 15.70 5.93 -15.07
C VAL A 175 16.51 6.14 -13.78
N ALA A 176 17.81 5.86 -13.79
CA ALA A 176 18.69 5.93 -12.63
C ALA A 176 19.41 7.30 -12.50
N ALA A 177 19.22 8.21 -13.43
CA ALA A 177 19.83 9.53 -13.42
C ALA A 177 19.06 10.50 -12.53
#